data_20695ae217c42a0c3dd4efac79f462a7
#
_entry.id   20695ae217c42a0c3dd4efac79f462a7
#
_cell.length_a   1.000
_cell.length_b   1.000
_cell.length_c   1.000
_cell.angle_alpha   90.00
_cell.angle_beta   90.00
_cell.angle_gamma   90.00
#
_symmetry.space_group_name_H-M   'P 1'
#
loop_
_entity.id
_entity.type
_entity.pdbx_description
1 polymer ?
#
loop_
_entity_poly.entity_id
_entity_poly.type
_entity_poly.pdbx_seq_one_letter_code
_entity_poly.pdbx_strand_id
1 'polypeptide(L)'
;MQSIRNIAIIAHVDHGKTTLVDKIIHASKIFRENQQFEDLILDNNDLERERGITILSKNVSVRYKDTKINIIDTPGHADFGGEVERVLKMADGVILLVDAFEGPMPQTRFVLGKALELGLTPIVVINKVDKENCRPDEVHEAVFELMFNLDATEEQLEFHTLYGSAKNNWMGEDWKNPNDSILPLLDAVVKYIPEPKIDEGSTQMQITSLDFSNFVGRIAIGRVKRGSIKEGQQYALCKEDGVVKRVKVKELHVFEGLGKNKVTEVQAGDICAITGVEGFDIGDTIADLENPEPLDRISIDEPTMNMLFTINNSPFFGKEGKFVTSRHLRERLMKETEK
;
A
#
# COMPACT_ATOMS: atom_id res chain seq x y z
N MET A 1 -11.79 -7.75 20.61
CA MET A 1 -11.44 -7.55 19.18
C MET A 1 -9.92 -7.65 19.06
N GLN A 2 -9.40 -8.16 17.95
CA GLN A 2 -7.96 -8.17 17.70
C GLN A 2 -7.52 -6.72 17.44
N SER A 3 -6.42 -6.27 18.07
CA SER A 3 -5.83 -4.95 17.78
C SER A 3 -5.29 -4.94 16.35
N ILE A 4 -5.56 -3.88 15.61
CA ILE A 4 -5.14 -3.71 14.21
C ILE A 4 -4.38 -2.41 14.07
N ARG A 5 -3.36 -2.39 13.20
CA ARG A 5 -2.69 -1.17 12.73
C ARG A 5 -2.58 -1.24 11.21
N ASN A 6 -3.03 -0.21 10.54
CA ASN A 6 -2.92 -0.08 9.09
C ASN A 6 -1.87 1.00 8.79
N ILE A 7 -0.76 0.60 8.20
CA ILE A 7 0.36 1.50 7.90
C ILE A 7 0.68 1.49 6.42
N ALA A 8 0.98 2.66 5.86
CA ALA A 8 1.56 2.78 4.54
C ALA A 8 3.07 3.05 4.66
N ILE A 9 3.87 2.54 3.74
CA ILE A 9 5.32 2.82 3.70
C ILE A 9 5.61 3.73 2.53
N ILE A 10 6.10 4.93 2.82
CA ILE A 10 6.54 5.93 1.86
C ILE A 10 8.07 5.95 1.82
N ALA A 11 8.64 5.83 0.63
CA ALA A 11 10.07 5.92 0.43
C ALA A 11 10.38 6.43 -0.97
N HIS A 12 11.50 7.11 -1.12
CA HIS A 12 12.08 7.32 -2.44
C HIS A 12 12.65 6.01 -2.99
N VAL A 13 12.80 5.94 -4.31
CA VAL A 13 13.49 4.83 -4.98
C VAL A 13 14.87 4.62 -4.35
N ASP A 14 15.27 3.39 -4.16
CA ASP A 14 16.54 2.99 -3.54
C ASP A 14 16.74 3.37 -2.05
N HIS A 15 15.79 3.99 -1.36
CA HIS A 15 15.89 4.24 0.09
C HIS A 15 15.78 2.96 0.94
N GLY A 16 15.44 1.81 0.32
CA GLY A 16 15.45 0.49 0.96
C GLY A 16 14.08 0.01 1.43
N LYS A 17 13.00 0.48 0.80
CA LYS A 17 11.63 0.10 1.13
C LYS A 17 11.39 -1.40 1.06
N THR A 18 11.68 -2.04 -0.06
CA THR A 18 11.52 -3.49 -0.25
C THR A 18 12.33 -4.28 0.77
N THR A 19 13.60 -3.88 0.99
CA THR A 19 14.46 -4.51 2.00
C THR A 19 13.86 -4.39 3.41
N LEU A 20 13.30 -3.23 3.76
CA LEU A 20 12.67 -3.03 5.06
C LEU A 20 11.46 -3.95 5.25
N VAL A 21 10.57 -4.01 4.26
CA VAL A 21 9.37 -4.86 4.31
C VAL A 21 9.76 -6.34 4.40
N ASP A 22 10.72 -6.79 3.61
CA ASP A 22 11.24 -8.17 3.70
C ASP A 22 11.74 -8.50 5.11
N LYS A 23 12.51 -7.60 5.74
CA LYS A 23 13.01 -7.81 7.10
C LYS A 23 11.89 -7.82 8.15
N ILE A 24 10.87 -6.99 8.01
CA ILE A 24 9.69 -7.01 8.87
C ILE A 24 8.97 -8.36 8.77
N ILE A 25 8.75 -8.86 7.55
CA ILE A 25 8.11 -10.15 7.31
C ILE A 25 8.91 -11.29 7.95
N HIS A 26 10.22 -11.29 7.77
CA HIS A 26 11.11 -12.29 8.39
C HIS A 26 11.09 -12.23 9.92
N ALA A 27 11.16 -11.02 10.50
CA ALA A 27 11.16 -10.83 11.95
C ALA A 27 9.85 -11.26 12.63
N SER A 28 8.73 -11.20 11.91
CA SER A 28 7.40 -11.59 12.44
C SER A 28 7.17 -13.10 12.52
N LYS A 29 8.15 -13.93 12.14
CA LYS A 29 8.09 -15.42 12.18
C LYS A 29 6.88 -16.05 11.49
N ILE A 30 6.33 -15.39 10.48
CA ILE A 30 5.19 -15.90 9.71
C ILE A 30 5.58 -17.14 8.90
N PHE A 31 6.87 -17.31 8.60
CA PHE A 31 7.38 -18.41 7.79
C PHE A 31 7.88 -19.58 8.67
N ARG A 32 7.56 -20.80 8.25
CA ARG A 32 8.14 -22.02 8.83
C ARG A 32 9.64 -22.07 8.50
N GLU A 33 10.45 -22.54 9.43
CA GLU A 33 11.93 -22.55 9.40
C GLU A 33 12.59 -23.19 8.15
N ASN A 34 11.82 -23.82 7.26
CA ASN A 34 12.32 -24.58 6.10
C ASN A 34 11.98 -23.98 4.74
N GLN A 35 11.44 -22.75 4.65
CA GLN A 35 11.23 -22.09 3.36
C GLN A 35 12.42 -21.19 3.03
N GLN A 36 13.22 -21.60 2.03
CA GLN A 36 14.21 -20.71 1.41
C GLN A 36 13.46 -19.71 0.53
N PHE A 37 13.61 -18.43 0.81
CA PHE A 37 13.06 -17.34 -0.01
C PHE A 37 14.18 -16.65 -0.76
N GLU A 38 13.90 -16.32 -2.01
CA GLU A 38 14.71 -15.39 -2.77
C GLU A 38 14.57 -13.98 -2.19
N ASP A 39 15.63 -13.20 -2.20
CA ASP A 39 15.58 -11.78 -1.83
C ASP A 39 14.64 -11.03 -2.80
N LEU A 40 13.97 -9.97 -2.33
CA LEU A 40 13.01 -9.15 -3.08
C LEU A 40 11.66 -9.83 -3.38
N ILE A 41 11.07 -10.45 -2.38
CA ILE A 41 9.81 -11.21 -2.48
C ILE A 41 8.63 -10.35 -2.97
N LEU A 42 8.65 -9.04 -2.73
CA LEU A 42 7.55 -8.14 -3.10
C LEU A 42 7.53 -7.77 -4.59
N ASP A 43 8.67 -7.71 -5.28
CA ASP A 43 8.73 -7.27 -6.67
C ASP A 43 8.47 -8.43 -7.65
N ASN A 44 7.20 -8.86 -7.74
CA ASN A 44 6.79 -10.00 -8.58
C ASN A 44 6.52 -9.64 -10.05
N ASN A 45 6.48 -8.37 -10.42
CA ASN A 45 6.27 -7.93 -11.78
C ASN A 45 7.62 -7.78 -12.50
N ASP A 46 7.75 -8.33 -13.70
CA ASP A 46 8.98 -8.24 -14.50
C ASP A 46 9.43 -6.80 -14.73
N LEU A 47 8.48 -5.86 -14.88
CA LEU A 47 8.78 -4.42 -15.03
C LEU A 47 9.28 -3.80 -13.72
N GLU A 48 8.74 -4.19 -12.57
CA GLU A 48 9.19 -3.73 -11.25
C GLU A 48 10.64 -4.19 -11.00
N ARG A 49 10.94 -5.46 -11.32
CA ARG A 49 12.29 -6.03 -11.21
C ARG A 49 13.29 -5.35 -12.15
N GLU A 50 12.89 -5.12 -13.41
CA GLU A 50 13.74 -4.47 -14.43
C GLU A 50 14.05 -3.03 -14.05
N ARG A 51 13.07 -2.29 -13.50
CA ARG A 51 13.17 -0.88 -13.16
C ARG A 51 13.64 -0.63 -11.73
N GLY A 52 13.58 -1.62 -10.84
CA GLY A 52 13.87 -1.46 -9.43
C GLY A 52 12.89 -0.55 -8.68
N ILE A 53 11.64 -0.45 -9.15
CA ILE A 53 10.62 0.42 -8.57
C ILE A 53 9.32 -0.36 -8.31
N THR A 54 8.61 -0.01 -7.25
CA THR A 54 7.24 -0.48 -7.02
C THR A 54 6.27 0.28 -7.91
N ILE A 55 5.51 -0.42 -8.74
CA ILE A 55 4.50 0.15 -9.66
C ILE A 55 3.10 0.00 -9.07
N LEU A 56 2.79 -1.20 -8.57
CA LEU A 56 1.49 -1.52 -7.98
C LEU A 56 1.63 -1.65 -6.47
N SER A 57 0.69 -1.07 -5.75
CA SER A 57 0.62 -1.24 -4.29
C SER A 57 0.36 -2.69 -3.92
N LYS A 58 1.02 -3.15 -2.87
CA LYS A 58 0.86 -4.50 -2.33
C LYS A 58 0.48 -4.44 -0.87
N ASN A 59 -0.41 -5.34 -0.49
CA ASN A 59 -0.83 -5.47 0.89
C ASN A 59 -0.17 -6.69 1.52
N VAL A 60 0.51 -6.47 2.62
CA VAL A 60 1.14 -7.48 3.45
C VAL A 60 0.59 -7.36 4.86
N SER A 61 0.46 -8.45 5.57
CA SER A 61 0.04 -8.40 6.98
C SER A 61 0.94 -9.25 7.83
N VAL A 62 1.37 -8.69 8.95
CA VAL A 62 2.19 -9.38 9.94
C VAL A 62 1.50 -9.39 11.30
N ARG A 63 1.79 -10.41 12.09
CA ARG A 63 1.35 -10.47 13.50
C ARG A 63 2.52 -10.17 14.40
N TYR A 64 2.35 -9.17 15.24
CA TYR A 64 3.34 -8.81 16.24
C TYR A 64 2.67 -8.66 17.61
N LYS A 65 3.10 -9.48 18.58
CA LYS A 65 2.40 -9.61 19.86
C LYS A 65 0.91 -9.93 19.60
N ASP A 66 -0.01 -9.19 20.19
CA ASP A 66 -1.46 -9.37 20.01
C ASP A 66 -2.05 -8.48 18.91
N THR A 67 -1.20 -7.83 18.12
CA THR A 67 -1.60 -6.87 17.10
C THR A 67 -1.38 -7.42 15.69
N LYS A 68 -2.37 -7.26 14.83
CA LYS A 68 -2.26 -7.44 13.38
C LYS A 68 -1.82 -6.11 12.77
N ILE A 69 -0.71 -6.12 12.05
CA ILE A 69 -0.19 -4.95 11.34
C ILE A 69 -0.35 -5.19 9.85
N ASN A 70 -1.25 -4.44 9.22
CA ASN A 70 -1.38 -4.39 7.77
C ASN A 70 -0.41 -3.35 7.21
N ILE A 71 0.44 -3.77 6.31
CA ILE A 71 1.45 -2.95 5.65
C ILE A 71 1.03 -2.76 4.20
N ILE A 72 0.84 -1.52 3.79
CA ILE A 72 0.51 -1.13 2.43
C ILE A 72 1.78 -0.60 1.79
N ASP A 73 2.34 -1.36 0.88
CA ASP A 73 3.51 -0.96 0.11
C ASP A 73 3.09 0.02 -0.98
N THR A 74 3.46 1.29 -0.86
CA THR A 74 3.06 2.33 -1.80
C THR A 74 4.09 2.54 -2.90
N PRO A 75 3.69 2.84 -4.15
CA PRO A 75 4.60 3.32 -5.17
C PRO A 75 5.35 4.56 -4.70
N GLY A 76 6.66 4.60 -4.94
CA GLY A 76 7.51 5.74 -4.52
C GLY A 76 7.59 6.86 -5.55
N HIS A 77 7.05 6.68 -6.76
CA HIS A 77 7.20 7.62 -7.87
C HIS A 77 5.95 8.49 -8.04
N ALA A 78 6.13 9.79 -8.29
CA ALA A 78 5.03 10.75 -8.45
C ALA A 78 4.10 10.42 -9.65
N ASP A 79 4.59 9.69 -10.65
CA ASP A 79 3.79 9.26 -11.80
C ASP A 79 2.63 8.33 -11.41
N PHE A 80 2.69 7.72 -10.21
CA PHE A 80 1.65 6.86 -9.66
C PHE A 80 0.80 7.55 -8.59
N GLY A 81 0.68 8.87 -8.65
CA GLY A 81 -0.02 9.68 -7.64
C GLY A 81 -1.44 9.22 -7.35
N GLY A 82 -2.20 8.84 -8.38
CA GLY A 82 -3.56 8.32 -8.20
C GLY A 82 -3.61 6.99 -7.44
N GLU A 83 -2.63 6.11 -7.62
CA GLU A 83 -2.52 4.87 -6.84
C GLU A 83 -2.20 5.18 -5.37
N VAL A 84 -1.26 6.10 -5.14
CA VAL A 84 -0.85 6.53 -3.80
C VAL A 84 -2.03 7.10 -3.02
N GLU A 85 -2.81 8.02 -3.61
CA GLU A 85 -3.97 8.63 -2.94
C GLU A 85 -5.02 7.60 -2.53
N ARG A 86 -5.25 6.60 -3.36
CA ARG A 86 -6.21 5.51 -3.08
C ARG A 86 -5.76 4.67 -1.89
N VAL A 87 -4.51 4.21 -1.91
CA VAL A 87 -4.03 3.26 -0.90
C VAL A 87 -3.78 3.92 0.45
N LEU A 88 -3.40 5.21 0.49
CA LEU A 88 -3.26 5.96 1.73
C LEU A 88 -4.57 6.07 2.52
N LYS A 89 -5.73 6.07 1.85
CA LYS A 89 -7.05 6.06 2.53
C LYS A 89 -7.34 4.78 3.33
N MET A 90 -6.58 3.71 3.11
CA MET A 90 -6.67 2.49 3.91
C MET A 90 -5.81 2.53 5.17
N ALA A 91 -4.85 3.46 5.25
CA ALA A 91 -3.90 3.57 6.37
C ALA A 91 -4.43 4.44 7.51
N ASP A 92 -3.89 4.23 8.70
CA ASP A 92 -4.08 5.07 9.89
C ASP A 92 -2.79 5.81 10.27
N GLY A 93 -1.66 5.35 9.72
CA GLY A 93 -0.38 5.99 9.87
C GLY A 93 0.57 5.66 8.73
N VAL A 94 1.71 6.34 8.70
CA VAL A 94 2.68 6.23 7.64
C VAL A 94 4.10 6.09 8.18
N ILE A 95 4.86 5.16 7.60
CA ILE A 95 6.31 5.09 7.80
C ILE A 95 6.97 5.84 6.65
N LEU A 96 7.64 6.95 6.97
CA LEU A 96 8.48 7.69 6.05
C LEU A 96 9.91 7.15 6.14
N LEU A 97 10.35 6.42 5.12
CA LEU A 97 11.70 5.86 5.04
C LEU A 97 12.61 6.78 4.24
N VAL A 98 13.68 7.25 4.87
CA VAL A 98 14.65 8.20 4.28
C VAL A 98 16.07 7.64 4.38
N ASP A 99 16.84 7.76 3.30
CA ASP A 99 18.27 7.40 3.31
C ASP A 99 19.06 8.44 4.13
N ALA A 100 19.88 7.97 5.08
CA ALA A 100 20.68 8.81 5.98
C ALA A 100 21.73 9.69 5.27
N PHE A 101 22.04 9.43 4.00
CA PHE A 101 22.95 10.22 3.18
C PHE A 101 22.21 11.19 2.25
N GLU A 102 21.21 10.70 1.53
CA GLU A 102 20.49 11.48 0.51
C GLU A 102 19.48 12.46 1.12
N GLY A 103 18.86 12.08 2.23
CA GLY A 103 17.79 12.86 2.84
C GLY A 103 16.44 12.77 2.08
N PRO A 104 15.48 13.64 2.43
CA PRO A 104 14.18 13.64 1.79
C PRO A 104 14.27 14.15 0.33
N MET A 105 13.75 13.38 -0.62
CA MET A 105 13.80 13.65 -2.04
C MET A 105 12.48 14.29 -2.57
N PRO A 106 12.47 14.99 -3.71
CA PRO A 106 11.30 15.70 -4.22
C PRO A 106 10.05 14.82 -4.38
N GLN A 107 10.21 13.56 -4.80
CA GLN A 107 9.09 12.62 -4.95
C GLN A 107 8.44 12.28 -3.61
N THR A 108 9.25 12.17 -2.55
CA THR A 108 8.77 11.95 -1.18
C THR A 108 7.85 13.07 -0.72
N ARG A 109 8.12 14.33 -1.14
CA ARG A 109 7.31 15.50 -0.80
C ARG A 109 5.85 15.36 -1.20
N PHE A 110 5.58 14.88 -2.43
CA PHE A 110 4.21 14.70 -2.92
C PHE A 110 3.46 13.66 -2.09
N VAL A 111 4.04 12.47 -1.91
CA VAL A 111 3.38 11.37 -1.21
C VAL A 111 3.20 11.69 0.28
N LEU A 112 4.20 12.31 0.91
CA LEU A 112 4.11 12.75 2.30
C LEU A 112 3.05 13.83 2.48
N GLY A 113 2.98 14.82 1.59
CA GLY A 113 1.93 15.86 1.63
C GLY A 113 0.53 15.25 1.63
N LYS A 114 0.28 14.29 0.74
CA LYS A 114 -1.02 13.57 0.71
C LYS A 114 -1.30 12.77 2.00
N ALA A 115 -0.29 12.16 2.60
CA ALA A 115 -0.43 11.46 3.87
C ALA A 115 -0.78 12.41 5.01
N LEU A 116 -0.12 13.58 5.07
CA LEU A 116 -0.38 14.60 6.09
C LEU A 116 -1.77 15.24 5.92
N GLU A 117 -2.20 15.54 4.69
CA GLU A 117 -3.54 16.03 4.37
C GLU A 117 -4.64 15.06 4.83
N LEU A 118 -4.41 13.75 4.75
CA LEU A 118 -5.30 12.70 5.23
C LEU A 118 -5.26 12.52 6.76
N GLY A 119 -4.43 13.29 7.48
CA GLY A 119 -4.31 13.21 8.93
C GLY A 119 -3.60 11.94 9.42
N LEU A 120 -2.79 11.29 8.58
CA LEU A 120 -2.06 10.09 8.98
C LEU A 120 -0.95 10.43 9.98
N THR A 121 -0.78 9.56 10.98
CA THR A 121 0.29 9.70 11.98
C THR A 121 1.62 9.23 11.39
N PRO A 122 2.66 10.08 11.31
CA PRO A 122 3.95 9.72 10.75
C PRO A 122 4.89 9.08 11.77
N ILE A 123 5.63 8.05 11.34
CA ILE A 123 6.86 7.55 11.95
C ILE A 123 7.97 7.74 10.92
N VAL A 124 9.07 8.35 11.31
CA VAL A 124 10.22 8.55 10.43
C VAL A 124 11.25 7.47 10.69
N VAL A 125 11.75 6.86 9.62
CA VAL A 125 12.82 5.87 9.68
C VAL A 125 13.99 6.36 8.83
N ILE A 126 15.09 6.74 9.49
CA ILE A 126 16.33 7.14 8.84
C ILE A 126 17.18 5.89 8.65
N ASN A 127 17.20 5.39 7.42
CA ASN A 127 17.79 4.12 7.02
C ASN A 127 19.23 4.32 6.48
N LYS A 128 19.98 3.23 6.44
CA LYS A 128 21.34 3.15 5.91
C LYS A 128 22.35 3.98 6.72
N VAL A 129 22.19 4.06 8.02
CA VAL A 129 23.15 4.71 8.93
C VAL A 129 24.48 3.94 9.04
N ASP A 130 24.56 2.76 8.42
CA ASP A 130 25.79 1.98 8.25
C ASP A 130 26.73 2.51 7.17
N LYS A 131 26.32 3.50 6.38
CA LYS A 131 27.18 4.15 5.38
C LYS A 131 28.17 5.12 6.06
N GLU A 132 29.41 5.13 5.60
CA GLU A 132 30.49 6.00 6.16
C GLU A 132 30.17 7.49 6.10
N ASN A 133 29.42 7.93 5.08
CA ASN A 133 29.07 9.34 4.87
C ASN A 133 27.63 9.67 5.30
N CYS A 134 27.03 8.87 6.18
CA CYS A 134 25.70 9.15 6.69
C CYS A 134 25.71 10.40 7.59
N ARG A 135 24.58 11.15 7.55
CA ARG A 135 24.35 12.35 8.35
C ARG A 135 22.94 12.33 8.94
N PRO A 136 22.65 11.38 9.84
CA PRO A 136 21.31 11.14 10.32
C PRO A 136 20.66 12.34 11.01
N ASP A 137 21.44 13.10 11.78
CA ASP A 137 20.95 14.27 12.51
C ASP A 137 20.53 15.40 11.54
N GLU A 138 21.31 15.66 10.48
CA GLU A 138 20.94 16.64 9.44
C GLU A 138 19.72 16.19 8.63
N VAL A 139 19.62 14.89 8.36
CA VAL A 139 18.47 14.32 7.64
C VAL A 139 17.21 14.42 8.49
N HIS A 140 17.31 14.23 9.80
CA HIS A 140 16.18 14.44 10.72
C HIS A 140 15.66 15.87 10.65
N GLU A 141 16.56 16.86 10.73
CA GLU A 141 16.19 18.28 10.59
C GLU A 141 15.57 18.57 9.22
N ALA A 142 16.12 18.02 8.13
CA ALA A 142 15.57 18.20 6.79
C ALA A 142 14.17 17.60 6.63
N VAL A 143 13.88 16.48 7.30
CA VAL A 143 12.53 15.88 7.34
C VAL A 143 11.57 16.77 8.14
N PHE A 144 12.01 17.32 9.28
CA PHE A 144 11.22 18.25 10.07
C PHE A 144 10.88 19.50 9.25
N GLU A 145 11.86 20.12 8.59
CA GLU A 145 11.61 21.27 7.70
C GLU A 145 10.66 20.91 6.55
N LEU A 146 10.79 19.71 5.97
CA LEU A 146 9.90 19.25 4.93
C LEU A 146 8.46 19.16 5.43
N MET A 147 8.22 18.55 6.60
CA MET A 147 6.87 18.42 7.17
C MET A 147 6.30 19.79 7.53
N PHE A 148 7.10 20.69 8.09
CA PHE A 148 6.70 22.06 8.38
C PHE A 148 6.27 22.81 7.11
N ASN A 149 7.03 22.65 6.00
CA ASN A 149 6.71 23.24 4.70
C ASN A 149 5.51 22.59 3.97
N LEU A 150 5.01 21.48 4.51
CA LEU A 150 3.81 20.77 4.04
C LEU A 150 2.60 21.02 4.95
N ASP A 151 2.68 22.04 5.79
CA ASP A 151 1.61 22.44 6.72
C ASP A 151 1.17 21.30 7.67
N ALA A 152 2.13 20.46 8.10
CA ALA A 152 1.86 19.41 9.09
C ALA A 152 1.33 20.01 10.39
N THR A 153 0.39 19.31 11.03
CA THR A 153 -0.15 19.71 12.33
C THR A 153 0.90 19.57 13.44
N GLU A 154 0.69 20.26 14.59
CA GLU A 154 1.60 20.13 15.75
C GLU A 154 1.77 18.67 16.17
N GLU A 155 0.69 17.88 16.18
CA GLU A 155 0.74 16.45 16.48
C GLU A 155 1.56 15.64 15.48
N GLN A 156 1.53 16.02 14.19
CA GLN A 156 2.32 15.38 13.14
C GLN A 156 3.80 15.80 13.18
N LEU A 157 4.10 17.01 13.66
CA LEU A 157 5.47 17.49 13.86
C LEU A 157 6.16 16.84 15.09
N GLU A 158 5.41 16.28 16.02
CA GLU A 158 5.92 15.47 17.13
C GLU A 158 6.16 14.00 16.73
N PHE A 159 6.55 13.78 15.49
CA PHE A 159 6.77 12.43 14.96
C PHE A 159 7.88 11.67 15.69
N HIS A 160 7.69 10.36 15.82
CA HIS A 160 8.71 9.47 16.35
C HIS A 160 9.76 9.10 15.29
N THR A 161 11.03 9.17 15.61
CA THR A 161 12.13 8.85 14.70
C THR A 161 12.88 7.60 15.15
N LEU A 162 13.12 6.71 14.21
CA LEU A 162 13.99 5.56 14.34
C LEU A 162 15.13 5.64 13.34
N TYR A 163 16.28 5.14 13.74
CA TYR A 163 17.50 5.07 12.95
C TYR A 163 17.93 3.62 12.77
N GLY A 164 18.50 3.27 11.63
CA GLY A 164 19.00 1.92 11.50
C GLY A 164 19.48 1.54 10.10
N SER A 165 19.70 0.26 9.94
CA SER A 165 20.04 -0.36 8.66
C SER A 165 19.12 -1.55 8.41
N ALA A 166 18.18 -1.39 7.48
CA ALA A 166 17.31 -2.50 7.05
C ALA A 166 18.15 -3.67 6.52
N LYS A 167 19.25 -3.37 5.80
CA LYS A 167 20.18 -4.38 5.29
C LYS A 167 20.79 -5.21 6.43
N ASN A 168 21.20 -4.55 7.51
CA ASN A 168 21.83 -5.20 8.67
C ASN A 168 20.81 -5.64 9.74
N ASN A 169 19.50 -5.55 9.43
CA ASN A 169 18.38 -6.04 10.24
C ASN A 169 18.30 -5.41 11.65
N TRP A 170 18.54 -4.10 11.77
CA TRP A 170 18.39 -3.41 13.05
C TRP A 170 17.76 -2.02 12.90
N MET A 171 17.00 -1.60 13.93
CA MET A 171 16.42 -0.27 14.11
C MET A 171 16.45 0.11 15.58
N GLY A 172 16.64 1.39 15.88
CA GLY A 172 16.67 1.92 17.26
C GLY A 172 16.47 3.42 17.31
N GLU A 173 16.34 3.98 18.50
CA GLU A 173 16.18 5.42 18.73
C GLU A 173 17.52 6.19 18.68
N ASP A 174 18.65 5.49 18.78
CA ASP A 174 19.99 6.08 18.72
C ASP A 174 20.84 5.37 17.65
N TRP A 175 21.22 6.11 16.62
CA TRP A 175 22.02 5.56 15.52
C TRP A 175 23.47 5.24 15.88
N LYS A 176 23.98 5.79 17.01
CA LYS A 176 25.33 5.53 17.50
C LYS A 176 25.44 4.21 18.28
N ASN A 177 24.31 3.70 18.72
CA ASN A 177 24.21 2.46 19.49
C ASN A 177 23.36 1.42 18.75
N PRO A 178 23.91 0.75 17.71
CA PRO A 178 23.18 -0.27 16.95
C PRO A 178 22.80 -1.46 17.85
N ASN A 179 21.62 -2.02 17.57
CA ASN A 179 21.15 -3.26 18.16
C ASN A 179 21.09 -4.37 17.09
N ASP A 180 20.64 -5.58 17.47
CA ASP A 180 20.58 -6.74 16.57
C ASP A 180 19.15 -7.03 16.07
N SER A 181 18.23 -6.05 16.15
CA SER A 181 16.82 -6.31 15.89
C SER A 181 16.10 -5.17 15.18
N ILE A 182 15.22 -5.54 14.25
CA ILE A 182 14.26 -4.61 13.61
C ILE A 182 12.98 -4.43 14.45
N LEU A 183 12.78 -5.22 15.50
CA LEU A 183 11.57 -5.23 16.32
C LEU A 183 11.22 -3.87 16.95
N PRO A 184 12.16 -2.99 17.31
CA PRO A 184 11.83 -1.63 17.78
C PRO A 184 10.96 -0.85 16.81
N LEU A 185 11.04 -1.11 15.50
CA LEU A 185 10.12 -0.51 14.53
C LEU A 185 8.68 -1.01 14.71
N LEU A 186 8.50 -2.30 14.94
CA LEU A 186 7.16 -2.85 15.21
C LEU A 186 6.60 -2.39 16.57
N ASP A 187 7.46 -2.23 17.58
CA ASP A 187 7.08 -1.63 18.86
C ASP A 187 6.62 -0.18 18.68
N ALA A 188 7.33 0.61 17.87
CA ALA A 188 6.94 1.98 17.55
C ALA A 188 5.60 2.03 16.80
N VAL A 189 5.38 1.15 15.83
CA VAL A 189 4.11 1.06 15.12
C VAL A 189 2.95 0.78 16.08
N VAL A 190 3.09 -0.20 16.98
CA VAL A 190 2.03 -0.54 17.95
C VAL A 190 1.80 0.60 18.93
N LYS A 191 2.83 1.34 19.31
CA LYS A 191 2.77 2.40 20.32
C LYS A 191 2.23 3.73 19.78
N TYR A 192 2.67 4.14 18.59
CA TYR A 192 2.43 5.48 18.07
C TYR A 192 1.36 5.56 16.99
N ILE A 193 1.16 4.50 16.18
CA ILE A 193 0.08 4.50 15.19
C ILE A 193 -1.25 4.20 15.89
N PRO A 194 -2.29 5.01 15.67
CA PRO A 194 -3.59 4.77 16.29
C PRO A 194 -4.26 3.50 15.76
N GLU A 195 -5.20 2.98 16.53
CA GLU A 195 -6.13 1.96 16.02
C GLU A 195 -7.07 2.56 14.98
N PRO A 196 -7.56 1.73 14.04
CA PRO A 196 -8.54 2.17 13.07
C PRO A 196 -9.75 2.82 13.73
N LYS A 197 -10.11 4.03 13.28
CA LYS A 197 -11.39 4.62 13.67
C LYS A 197 -12.53 3.80 13.06
N ILE A 198 -13.41 3.31 13.92
CA ILE A 198 -14.57 2.51 13.52
C ILE A 198 -15.80 3.36 13.77
N ASP A 199 -16.56 3.62 12.70
CA ASP A 199 -17.84 4.30 12.78
C ASP A 199 -18.94 3.30 13.11
N GLU A 200 -19.96 3.73 13.86
CA GLU A 200 -21.17 2.93 14.09
C GLU A 200 -22.11 3.02 12.88
N GLY A 201 -22.77 1.91 12.54
CA GLY A 201 -23.77 1.89 11.48
C GLY A 201 -23.77 0.60 10.65
N SER A 202 -24.52 0.63 9.55
CA SER A 202 -24.62 -0.46 8.60
C SER A 202 -23.28 -0.71 7.89
N THR A 203 -23.09 -1.93 7.38
CA THR A 203 -21.86 -2.34 6.71
C THR A 203 -21.46 -1.39 5.58
N GLN A 204 -20.17 -1.01 5.57
CA GLN A 204 -19.62 -0.12 4.56
C GLN A 204 -18.13 -0.41 4.32
N MET A 205 -17.76 -0.56 3.04
CA MET A 205 -16.38 -0.77 2.59
C MET A 205 -16.15 -0.03 1.28
N GLN A 206 -15.11 0.77 1.19
CA GLN A 206 -14.71 1.40 -0.06
C GLN A 206 -13.71 0.51 -0.81
N ILE A 207 -13.91 0.35 -2.11
CA ILE A 207 -12.97 -0.33 -3.00
C ILE A 207 -11.87 0.67 -3.35
N THR A 208 -10.65 0.42 -2.88
CA THR A 208 -9.52 1.33 -3.02
C THR A 208 -8.47 0.82 -4.00
N SER A 209 -8.39 -0.49 -4.16
CA SER A 209 -7.45 -1.14 -5.06
C SER A 209 -8.07 -2.39 -5.68
N LEU A 210 -7.46 -2.87 -6.73
CA LEU A 210 -7.93 -3.99 -7.53
C LEU A 210 -6.75 -4.94 -7.77
N ASP A 211 -7.02 -6.23 -7.72
CA ASP A 211 -6.11 -7.29 -8.12
C ASP A 211 -6.81 -8.19 -9.15
N PHE A 212 -6.08 -8.96 -9.90
CA PHE A 212 -6.61 -9.83 -10.93
C PHE A 212 -6.03 -11.23 -10.83
N SER A 213 -6.90 -12.22 -10.93
CA SER A 213 -6.52 -13.63 -11.03
C SER A 213 -7.15 -14.26 -12.26
N ASN A 214 -6.37 -15.04 -13.01
CA ASN A 214 -6.87 -15.77 -14.19
C ASN A 214 -7.99 -16.79 -13.84
N PHE A 215 -8.14 -17.15 -12.55
CA PHE A 215 -9.12 -18.14 -12.09
C PHE A 215 -10.42 -17.51 -11.56
N VAL A 216 -10.32 -16.40 -10.84
CA VAL A 216 -11.46 -15.76 -10.17
C VAL A 216 -11.83 -14.40 -10.76
N GLY A 217 -11.04 -13.91 -11.72
CA GLY A 217 -11.22 -12.60 -12.33
C GLY A 217 -10.76 -11.45 -11.43
N ARG A 218 -11.47 -10.32 -11.50
CA ARG A 218 -11.17 -9.11 -10.71
C ARG A 218 -11.45 -9.34 -9.22
N ILE A 219 -10.55 -8.88 -8.39
CA ILE A 219 -10.58 -8.96 -6.94
C ILE A 219 -10.65 -7.54 -6.39
N ALA A 220 -11.72 -7.20 -5.67
CA ALA A 220 -11.85 -5.91 -5.03
C ALA A 220 -11.11 -5.91 -3.70
N ILE A 221 -10.25 -4.90 -3.47
CA ILE A 221 -9.50 -4.73 -2.23
C ILE A 221 -9.92 -3.41 -1.59
N GLY A 222 -10.13 -3.43 -0.28
CA GLY A 222 -10.49 -2.24 0.47
C GLY A 222 -10.53 -2.48 1.97
N ARG A 223 -10.71 -1.39 2.71
CA ARG A 223 -10.86 -1.39 4.16
C ARG A 223 -12.34 -1.37 4.53
N VAL A 224 -12.75 -2.23 5.44
CA VAL A 224 -14.09 -2.18 6.04
C VAL A 224 -14.14 -0.99 7.00
N LYS A 225 -14.96 0.01 6.69
CA LYS A 225 -15.09 1.24 7.48
C LYS A 225 -15.96 1.03 8.72
N ARG A 226 -17.09 0.33 8.54
CA ARG A 226 -18.04 0.00 9.62
C ARG A 226 -18.74 -1.32 9.35
N GLY A 227 -19.28 -1.93 10.40
CA GLY A 227 -19.95 -3.21 10.34
C GLY A 227 -19.01 -4.37 10.03
N SER A 228 -19.47 -5.32 9.23
CA SER A 228 -18.67 -6.47 8.81
C SER A 228 -19.05 -6.96 7.42
N ILE A 229 -18.08 -7.54 6.71
CA ILE A 229 -18.30 -8.23 5.44
C ILE A 229 -18.27 -9.73 5.69
N LYS A 230 -19.24 -10.47 5.12
CA LYS A 230 -19.36 -11.93 5.29
C LYS A 230 -19.33 -12.64 3.94
N GLU A 231 -18.66 -13.78 3.90
CA GLU A 231 -18.67 -14.67 2.75
C GLU A 231 -20.09 -15.17 2.46
N GLY A 232 -20.44 -15.25 1.19
CA GLY A 232 -21.75 -15.74 0.72
C GLY A 232 -22.91 -14.75 0.85
N GLN A 233 -22.73 -13.63 1.53
CA GLN A 233 -23.76 -12.61 1.74
C GLN A 233 -23.89 -11.68 0.54
N GLN A 234 -25.10 -11.11 0.38
CA GLN A 234 -25.40 -10.10 -0.63
C GLN A 234 -25.25 -8.69 -0.04
N TYR A 235 -24.74 -7.78 -0.86
CA TYR A 235 -24.51 -6.37 -0.54
C TYR A 235 -24.98 -5.47 -1.68
N ALA A 236 -25.11 -4.20 -1.41
CA ALA A 236 -25.27 -3.14 -2.38
C ALA A 236 -23.92 -2.64 -2.88
N LEU A 237 -23.71 -2.61 -4.19
CA LEU A 237 -22.60 -1.93 -4.83
C LEU A 237 -23.10 -0.55 -5.26
N CYS A 238 -22.66 0.49 -4.55
CA CYS A 238 -22.99 1.88 -4.86
C CYS A 238 -21.93 2.45 -5.81
N LYS A 239 -22.38 2.83 -7.00
CA LYS A 239 -21.53 3.40 -8.07
C LYS A 239 -21.57 4.92 -8.07
N GLU A 240 -20.65 5.53 -8.83
CA GLU A 240 -20.51 6.99 -8.98
C GLU A 240 -21.77 7.67 -9.51
N ASP A 241 -22.41 7.05 -10.49
CA ASP A 241 -23.62 7.56 -11.15
C ASP A 241 -24.90 7.45 -10.30
N GLY A 242 -24.77 7.08 -9.03
CA GLY A 242 -25.88 6.83 -8.12
C GLY A 242 -26.58 5.49 -8.36
N VAL A 243 -26.08 4.70 -9.29
CA VAL A 243 -26.61 3.34 -9.53
C VAL A 243 -26.22 2.42 -8.37
N VAL A 244 -27.22 1.71 -7.85
CA VAL A 244 -27.02 0.69 -6.82
C VAL A 244 -27.29 -0.69 -7.42
N LYS A 245 -26.28 -1.55 -7.41
CA LYS A 245 -26.37 -2.92 -7.90
C LYS A 245 -26.31 -3.92 -6.74
N ARG A 246 -27.13 -4.98 -6.80
CA ARG A 246 -26.99 -6.09 -5.86
C ARG A 246 -25.85 -6.98 -6.29
N VAL A 247 -24.91 -7.23 -5.39
CA VAL A 247 -23.75 -8.09 -5.61
C VAL A 247 -23.64 -9.14 -4.52
N LYS A 248 -22.94 -10.23 -4.79
CA LYS A 248 -22.70 -11.31 -3.82
C LYS A 248 -21.21 -11.51 -3.63
N VAL A 249 -20.75 -11.46 -2.40
CA VAL A 249 -19.38 -11.84 -2.03
C VAL A 249 -19.27 -13.37 -2.13
N LYS A 250 -18.52 -13.88 -3.11
CA LYS A 250 -18.31 -15.34 -3.27
C LYS A 250 -17.29 -15.84 -2.30
N GLU A 251 -16.13 -15.20 -2.26
CA GLU A 251 -15.07 -15.52 -1.32
C GLU A 251 -14.53 -14.23 -0.68
N LEU A 252 -14.13 -14.35 0.57
CA LEU A 252 -13.61 -13.27 1.38
C LEU A 252 -12.24 -13.68 1.90
N HIS A 253 -11.26 -12.81 1.74
CA HIS A 253 -9.88 -13.07 2.14
C HIS A 253 -9.33 -11.91 2.96
N VAL A 254 -8.46 -12.24 3.90
CA VAL A 254 -7.58 -11.29 4.59
C VAL A 254 -6.13 -11.55 4.19
N PHE A 255 -5.30 -10.52 4.31
CA PHE A 255 -3.88 -10.68 4.06
C PHE A 255 -3.19 -11.33 5.26
N GLU A 256 -2.27 -12.26 5.01
CA GLU A 256 -1.40 -12.88 6.01
C GLU A 256 -0.04 -13.20 5.38
N GLY A 257 1.02 -12.57 5.88
CA GLY A 257 2.29 -12.53 5.17
C GLY A 257 2.11 -11.92 3.79
N LEU A 258 2.63 -12.57 2.78
CA LEU A 258 2.48 -12.23 1.36
C LEU A 258 1.25 -12.88 0.72
N GLY A 259 0.55 -13.72 1.43
CA GLY A 259 -0.60 -14.48 0.93
C GLY A 259 -1.93 -13.88 1.33
N LYS A 260 -2.98 -14.54 0.86
CA LYS A 260 -4.37 -14.25 1.22
C LYS A 260 -4.98 -15.50 1.84
N ASN A 261 -5.53 -15.37 3.04
CA ASN A 261 -6.23 -16.45 3.72
C ASN A 261 -7.74 -16.24 3.61
N LYS A 262 -8.44 -17.31 3.24
CA LYS A 262 -9.91 -17.31 3.18
C LYS A 262 -10.49 -17.25 4.59
N VAL A 263 -11.47 -16.37 4.77
CA VAL A 263 -12.18 -16.17 6.04
C VAL A 263 -13.68 -16.07 5.80
N THR A 264 -14.47 -16.31 6.84
CA THR A 264 -15.93 -16.23 6.74
C THR A 264 -16.46 -14.84 7.03
N GLU A 265 -15.72 -14.02 7.77
CA GLU A 265 -16.13 -12.67 8.17
C GLU A 265 -14.91 -11.77 8.38
N VAL A 266 -15.02 -10.50 7.99
CA VAL A 266 -14.03 -9.43 8.28
C VAL A 266 -14.76 -8.27 8.94
N GLN A 267 -14.24 -7.82 10.07
CA GLN A 267 -14.78 -6.72 10.87
C GLN A 267 -14.24 -5.37 10.40
N ALA A 268 -14.94 -4.30 10.79
CA ALA A 268 -14.50 -2.94 10.56
C ALA A 268 -13.08 -2.70 11.09
N GLY A 269 -12.32 -1.89 10.37
CA GLY A 269 -10.91 -1.58 10.64
C GLY A 269 -9.92 -2.44 9.86
N ASP A 270 -10.29 -3.64 9.41
CA ASP A 270 -9.39 -4.52 8.67
C ASP A 270 -9.47 -4.34 7.15
N ILE A 271 -8.41 -4.73 6.46
CA ILE A 271 -8.31 -4.72 5.00
C ILE A 271 -8.63 -6.11 4.47
N CYS A 272 -9.51 -6.19 3.49
CA CYS A 272 -9.90 -7.46 2.88
C CYS A 272 -9.89 -7.43 1.35
N ALA A 273 -9.85 -8.62 0.78
CA ALA A 273 -9.98 -8.87 -0.65
C ALA A 273 -11.24 -9.70 -0.90
N ILE A 274 -12.06 -9.28 -1.85
CA ILE A 274 -13.37 -9.85 -2.14
C ILE A 274 -13.41 -10.33 -3.59
N THR A 275 -13.94 -11.53 -3.81
CA THR A 275 -14.19 -12.08 -5.14
C THR A 275 -15.68 -12.24 -5.43
N GLY A 276 -16.01 -12.36 -6.71
CA GLY A 276 -17.38 -12.59 -7.17
C GLY A 276 -18.25 -11.35 -7.29
N VAL A 277 -17.71 -10.18 -7.03
CA VAL A 277 -18.31 -8.89 -7.35
C VAL A 277 -17.97 -8.54 -8.80
N GLU A 278 -18.98 -8.25 -9.62
CA GLU A 278 -18.80 -7.92 -11.03
C GLU A 278 -19.15 -6.45 -11.30
N GLY A 279 -18.42 -5.84 -12.23
CA GLY A 279 -18.69 -4.48 -12.71
C GLY A 279 -18.46 -3.40 -11.66
N PHE A 280 -17.55 -3.62 -10.71
CA PHE A 280 -17.11 -2.61 -9.78
C PHE A 280 -15.94 -1.80 -10.37
N ASP A 281 -15.82 -0.59 -9.89
CA ASP A 281 -14.69 0.31 -10.17
C ASP A 281 -14.05 0.76 -8.86
N ILE A 282 -12.83 1.27 -8.95
CA ILE A 282 -12.15 1.84 -7.78
C ILE A 282 -12.92 3.09 -7.35
N GLY A 283 -13.14 3.22 -6.03
CA GLY A 283 -13.95 4.28 -5.44
C GLY A 283 -15.39 3.88 -5.18
N ASP A 284 -15.90 2.80 -5.80
CA ASP A 284 -17.22 2.27 -5.48
C ASP A 284 -17.30 1.80 -4.02
N THR A 285 -18.51 1.84 -3.45
CA THR A 285 -18.75 1.41 -2.07
C THR A 285 -19.55 0.12 -2.05
N ILE A 286 -19.09 -0.87 -1.30
CA ILE A 286 -19.89 -2.02 -0.88
C ILE A 286 -20.58 -1.64 0.43
N ALA A 287 -21.91 -1.64 0.41
CA ALA A 287 -22.74 -1.20 1.51
C ALA A 287 -23.78 -2.26 1.88
N ASP A 288 -24.45 -2.02 3.01
CA ASP A 288 -25.61 -2.82 3.41
C ASP A 288 -26.72 -2.77 2.34
N LEU A 289 -27.41 -3.89 2.16
CA LEU A 289 -28.43 -4.00 1.11
C LEU A 289 -29.71 -3.23 1.40
N GLU A 290 -30.08 -3.13 2.69
CA GLU A 290 -31.30 -2.45 3.13
C GLU A 290 -31.09 -0.96 3.28
N ASN A 291 -29.84 -0.56 3.63
CA ASN A 291 -29.45 0.83 3.81
C ASN A 291 -28.17 1.14 3.02
N PRO A 292 -28.23 1.28 1.70
CA PRO A 292 -27.07 1.50 0.85
C PRO A 292 -26.57 2.94 0.98
N GLU A 293 -25.56 3.16 1.82
CA GLU A 293 -24.92 4.45 2.00
C GLU A 293 -23.55 4.45 1.31
N PRO A 294 -23.34 5.22 0.22
CA PRO A 294 -22.04 5.37 -0.41
C PRO A 294 -21.08 6.18 0.46
N LEU A 295 -19.81 5.85 0.40
CA LEU A 295 -18.72 6.68 0.91
C LEU A 295 -18.38 7.77 -0.10
N ASP A 296 -17.79 8.87 0.40
CA ASP A 296 -17.24 9.90 -0.46
C ASP A 296 -16.21 9.30 -1.42
N ARG A 297 -16.39 9.62 -2.68
CA ARG A 297 -15.53 9.08 -3.72
C ARG A 297 -14.07 9.52 -3.53
N ILE A 298 -13.17 8.65 -3.94
CA ILE A 298 -11.76 8.99 -4.04
C ILE A 298 -11.61 9.88 -5.28
N SER A 299 -11.38 11.16 -5.10
CA SER A 299 -11.00 12.03 -6.21
C SER A 299 -9.58 11.69 -6.64
N ILE A 300 -9.39 11.48 -7.92
CA ILE A 300 -8.10 11.26 -8.53
C ILE A 300 -7.91 12.38 -9.52
N ASP A 301 -6.71 12.95 -9.56
CA ASP A 301 -6.39 13.97 -10.56
C ASP A 301 -6.63 13.44 -11.97
N GLU A 302 -7.24 14.25 -12.82
CA GLU A 302 -7.50 13.87 -14.20
C GLU A 302 -6.19 13.65 -14.98
N PRO A 303 -6.17 12.69 -15.93
CA PRO A 303 -4.99 12.46 -16.76
C PRO A 303 -4.58 13.73 -17.52
N THR A 304 -3.33 14.14 -17.38
CA THR A 304 -2.78 15.32 -18.05
C THR A 304 -2.32 15.05 -19.48
N MET A 305 -2.18 13.77 -19.87
CA MET A 305 -1.68 13.38 -21.19
C MET A 305 -2.49 12.21 -21.77
N ASN A 306 -2.61 12.22 -23.09
CA ASN A 306 -3.13 11.11 -23.88
C ASN A 306 -2.03 10.51 -24.73
N MET A 307 -2.00 9.19 -24.85
CA MET A 307 -1.01 8.46 -25.65
C MET A 307 -1.70 7.64 -26.73
N LEU A 308 -1.21 7.74 -27.95
CA LEU A 308 -1.69 6.96 -29.09
C LEU A 308 -0.76 5.74 -29.32
N PHE A 309 -1.32 4.54 -29.16
CA PHE A 309 -0.60 3.30 -29.47
C PHE A 309 -0.90 2.85 -30.91
N THR A 310 0.11 2.85 -31.74
CA THR A 310 0.01 2.42 -33.15
C THR A 310 0.95 1.28 -33.43
N ILE A 311 0.67 0.53 -34.49
CA ILE A 311 1.62 -0.49 -34.97
C ILE A 311 2.87 0.20 -35.53
N ASN A 312 4.00 -0.50 -35.45
CA ASN A 312 5.22 -0.06 -36.10
C ASN A 312 5.05 -0.14 -37.62
N ASN A 313 5.13 1.01 -38.31
CA ASN A 313 5.03 1.14 -39.76
C ASN A 313 6.39 1.31 -40.44
N SER A 314 7.49 1.03 -39.73
CA SER A 314 8.83 1.08 -40.29
C SER A 314 9.10 -0.09 -41.25
N PRO A 315 10.13 0.02 -42.10
CA PRO A 315 10.56 -1.08 -43.00
C PRO A 315 11.00 -2.37 -42.28
N PHE A 316 11.19 -2.26 -40.93
CA PHE A 316 11.58 -3.40 -40.09
C PHE A 316 10.38 -4.09 -39.43
N PHE A 317 9.16 -3.68 -39.72
CA PHE A 317 7.94 -4.29 -39.17
C PHE A 317 7.93 -5.81 -39.44
N GLY A 318 7.73 -6.58 -38.38
CA GLY A 318 7.67 -8.04 -38.43
C GLY A 318 9.03 -8.77 -38.54
N LYS A 319 10.16 -8.05 -38.60
CA LYS A 319 11.49 -8.66 -38.56
C LYS A 319 11.96 -8.97 -37.16
N GLU A 320 11.52 -8.16 -36.20
CA GLU A 320 11.77 -8.34 -34.77
C GLU A 320 10.45 -8.25 -33.97
N GLY A 321 10.34 -9.09 -32.94
CA GLY A 321 9.14 -9.16 -32.11
C GLY A 321 8.01 -10.02 -32.66
N LYS A 322 7.25 -10.63 -31.73
CA LYS A 322 6.15 -11.56 -32.05
C LYS A 322 4.76 -10.88 -31.98
N PHE A 323 4.63 -9.76 -31.27
CA PHE A 323 3.37 -9.11 -30.93
C PHE A 323 3.24 -7.74 -31.58
N VAL A 324 3.21 -7.71 -32.91
CA VAL A 324 3.37 -6.48 -33.71
C VAL A 324 2.08 -5.98 -34.36
N THR A 325 0.97 -6.73 -34.28
CA THR A 325 -0.30 -6.36 -34.92
C THR A 325 -1.18 -5.49 -34.03
N SER A 326 -2.10 -4.71 -34.63
CA SER A 326 -3.11 -3.93 -33.90
C SER A 326 -3.97 -4.77 -32.96
N ARG A 327 -4.21 -6.02 -33.34
CA ARG A 327 -4.93 -6.98 -32.48
C ARG A 327 -4.15 -7.28 -31.20
N HIS A 328 -2.84 -7.56 -31.32
CA HIS A 328 -1.99 -7.82 -30.15
C HIS A 328 -1.90 -6.60 -29.23
N LEU A 329 -1.76 -5.39 -29.80
CA LEU A 329 -1.78 -4.15 -29.02
C LEU A 329 -3.09 -3.99 -28.26
N ARG A 330 -4.23 -4.17 -28.95
CA ARG A 330 -5.55 -4.06 -28.34
C ARG A 330 -5.74 -5.09 -27.22
N GLU A 331 -5.41 -6.36 -27.47
CA GLU A 331 -5.52 -7.42 -26.46
C GLU A 331 -4.66 -7.11 -25.23
N ARG A 332 -3.45 -6.58 -25.45
CA ARG A 332 -2.56 -6.20 -24.35
C ARG A 332 -3.11 -5.01 -23.57
N LEU A 333 -3.55 -3.94 -24.22
CA LEU A 333 -4.13 -2.76 -23.57
C LEU A 333 -5.40 -3.11 -22.80
N MET A 334 -6.30 -3.91 -23.39
CA MET A 334 -7.50 -4.36 -22.68
C MET A 334 -7.15 -5.16 -21.41
N LYS A 335 -6.14 -6.05 -21.50
CA LYS A 335 -5.68 -6.79 -20.33
C LYS A 335 -5.08 -5.89 -19.24
N GLU A 336 -4.41 -4.81 -19.60
CA GLU A 336 -3.88 -3.85 -18.62
C GLU A 336 -5.00 -3.01 -17.97
N THR A 337 -6.12 -2.77 -18.66
CA THR A 337 -7.29 -2.07 -18.08
C THR A 337 -8.16 -2.96 -17.20
N GLU A 338 -7.95 -4.28 -17.20
CA GLU A 338 -8.63 -5.23 -16.31
C GLU A 338 -7.95 -5.33 -14.94
N LYS A 339 -6.68 -4.95 -14.87
CA LYS A 339 -5.86 -4.90 -13.65
C LYS A 339 -5.90 -3.51 -13.06
#